data_490f12c8775df845040574c164911741
#
_entry.id   490f12c8775df845040574c164911741
#
_cell.length_a   1.000
_cell.length_b   1.000
_cell.length_c   1.000
_cell.angle_alpha   90.00
_cell.angle_beta   90.00
_cell.angle_gamma   90.00
#
_symmetry.space_group_name_H-M   'P 1'
#
loop_
_entity.id
_entity.type
_entity.pdbx_description
1 polymer ?
#
loop_
_entity_poly.entity_id
_entity_poly.type
_entity_poly.pdbx_seq_one_letter_code
_entity_poly.pdbx_strand_id
1 'polypeptide(L)'
;MKRLLTILAILTTMIISSCSKYDDSELRQKIDALEERVTSIEALLKASANKLTIVSIEETENGTIITFSDNSKVTINNATEGISPIVDVEVDGDLVYITLDDGTVLTFKKYEIKENYKIYYTTTDDKKLDWDSFDLNSFTNTYEDGQGVLMFDSPVNYVSYPSAETLKTLVIPESVVKIGSFYNCKNLKELYCKAITPPAISAPVYGANSKYYNFLDYFNMNFASPQYIGCTIYVPKKSVEAYKEAEGWRRYASYIKGYDFE
;
A
#
# COMPACT_ATOMS: atom_id res chain seq x y z
N MET A 1 -85.76 -19.57 5.73
CA MET A 1 -84.96 -18.44 5.27
C MET A 1 -83.88 -17.98 6.31
N LYS A 2 -84.27 -17.71 7.58
CA LYS A 2 -83.30 -17.25 8.59
C LYS A 2 -82.06 -18.21 8.87
N ARG A 3 -82.29 -19.52 8.86
CA ARG A 3 -81.22 -20.55 9.07
C ARG A 3 -80.27 -20.67 7.89
N LEU A 4 -80.75 -20.42 6.65
CA LEU A 4 -79.93 -20.45 5.43
C LEU A 4 -78.98 -19.23 5.38
N LEU A 5 -79.43 -18.06 5.79
CA LEU A 5 -78.65 -16.83 5.89
C LEU A 5 -77.55 -16.94 6.97
N THR A 6 -77.82 -17.63 8.11
CA THR A 6 -76.86 -17.82 9.15
C THR A 6 -75.76 -18.77 8.72
N ILE A 7 -76.07 -19.83 7.98
CA ILE A 7 -75.07 -20.77 7.44
C ILE A 7 -74.23 -20.11 6.37
N LEU A 8 -74.82 -19.27 5.49
CA LEU A 8 -74.07 -18.53 4.49
C LEU A 8 -73.14 -17.47 5.11
N ALA A 9 -73.56 -16.80 6.19
CA ALA A 9 -72.74 -15.85 6.92
C ALA A 9 -71.54 -16.53 7.65
N ILE A 10 -71.79 -17.74 8.18
CA ILE A 10 -70.70 -18.51 8.81
C ILE A 10 -69.72 -19.03 7.76
N LEU A 11 -70.17 -19.45 6.57
CA LEU A 11 -69.31 -19.89 5.48
C LEU A 11 -68.43 -18.75 4.93
N THR A 12 -69.01 -17.55 4.79
CA THR A 12 -68.27 -16.38 4.32
C THR A 12 -67.25 -15.91 5.34
N THR A 13 -67.51 -15.99 6.65
CA THR A 13 -66.52 -15.66 7.68
C THR A 13 -65.38 -16.68 7.77
N MET A 14 -65.65 -17.98 7.49
CA MET A 14 -64.57 -18.99 7.43
C MET A 14 -63.67 -18.82 6.22
N ILE A 15 -64.16 -18.34 5.09
CA ILE A 15 -63.31 -18.11 3.89
C ILE A 15 -62.43 -16.87 4.08
N ILE A 16 -62.87 -15.88 4.83
CA ILE A 16 -62.06 -14.67 5.09
C ILE A 16 -61.00 -14.93 6.16
N SER A 17 -61.18 -15.90 7.07
CA SER A 17 -60.19 -16.27 8.08
C SER A 17 -59.07 -17.18 7.56
N SER A 18 -59.15 -17.72 6.37
CA SER A 18 -58.12 -18.61 5.82
C SER A 18 -57.08 -17.87 4.95
N CYS A 19 -57.20 -16.57 4.80
CA CYS A 19 -56.10 -15.77 4.29
C CYS A 19 -55.14 -15.51 5.45
N SER A 20 -54.43 -16.54 5.93
CA SER A 20 -53.20 -16.36 6.71
C SER A 20 -52.30 -15.49 5.83
N LYS A 21 -51.97 -14.31 6.31
CA LYS A 21 -50.95 -13.47 5.69
C LYS A 21 -49.75 -14.36 5.44
N TYR A 22 -49.48 -14.70 4.18
CA TYR A 22 -48.29 -15.48 3.84
C TYR A 22 -47.13 -14.63 4.30
N ASP A 23 -46.44 -15.10 5.31
CA ASP A 23 -45.23 -14.46 5.82
C ASP A 23 -44.07 -14.83 4.87
N ASP A 24 -43.72 -13.91 3.99
CA ASP A 24 -42.67 -14.06 3.02
C ASP A 24 -41.30 -13.51 3.56
N SER A 25 -41.24 -13.16 4.86
CA SER A 25 -40.06 -12.56 5.48
C SER A 25 -38.83 -13.48 5.40
N GLU A 26 -38.99 -14.77 5.66
CA GLU A 26 -37.94 -15.78 5.54
C GLU A 26 -37.48 -15.93 4.08
N LEU A 27 -38.42 -15.93 3.13
CA LEU A 27 -38.07 -16.01 1.72
C LEU A 27 -37.31 -14.76 1.25
N ARG A 28 -37.74 -13.57 1.70
CA ARG A 28 -37.01 -12.32 1.41
C ARG A 28 -35.61 -12.33 1.96
N GLN A 29 -35.43 -12.73 3.22
CA GLN A 29 -34.10 -12.86 3.80
C GLN A 29 -33.20 -13.81 3.01
N LYS A 30 -33.73 -14.93 2.53
CA LYS A 30 -32.94 -15.86 1.70
C LYS A 30 -32.58 -15.26 0.34
N ILE A 31 -33.48 -14.47 -0.25
CA ILE A 31 -33.21 -13.77 -1.52
C ILE A 31 -32.13 -12.74 -1.31
N ASP A 32 -32.24 -11.89 -0.30
CA ASP A 32 -31.25 -10.86 0.01
C ASP A 32 -29.86 -11.47 0.25
N ALA A 33 -29.79 -12.57 1.01
CA ALA A 33 -28.55 -13.29 1.25
C ALA A 33 -27.93 -13.91 -0.04
N LEU A 34 -28.78 -14.40 -0.94
CA LEU A 34 -28.32 -14.91 -2.25
C LEU A 34 -27.81 -13.78 -3.15
N GLU A 35 -28.49 -12.62 -3.16
CA GLU A 35 -28.04 -11.45 -3.92
C GLU A 35 -26.68 -10.93 -3.44
N GLU A 36 -26.45 -10.87 -2.12
CA GLU A 36 -25.14 -10.51 -1.56
C GLU A 36 -24.04 -11.50 -1.95
N ARG A 37 -24.34 -12.82 -1.91
CA ARG A 37 -23.41 -13.87 -2.33
C ARG A 37 -23.04 -13.74 -3.81
N VAL A 38 -24.02 -13.56 -4.68
CA VAL A 38 -23.81 -13.38 -6.12
C VAL A 38 -22.94 -12.14 -6.36
N THR A 39 -23.25 -11.04 -5.70
CA THR A 39 -22.48 -9.78 -5.81
C THR A 39 -21.02 -9.97 -5.41
N SER A 40 -20.77 -10.68 -4.32
CA SER A 40 -19.39 -10.95 -3.85
C SER A 40 -18.62 -11.85 -4.82
N ILE A 41 -19.24 -12.91 -5.33
CA ILE A 41 -18.64 -13.81 -6.33
C ILE A 41 -18.34 -13.05 -7.63
N GLU A 42 -19.28 -12.25 -8.14
CA GLU A 42 -19.08 -11.44 -9.34
C GLU A 42 -17.90 -10.46 -9.17
N ALA A 43 -17.78 -9.84 -8.00
CA ALA A 43 -16.65 -8.94 -7.69
C ALA A 43 -15.31 -9.69 -7.68
N LEU A 44 -15.23 -10.89 -7.10
CA LEU A 44 -14.05 -11.74 -7.13
C LEU A 44 -13.68 -12.17 -8.56
N LEU A 45 -14.65 -12.62 -9.35
CA LEU A 45 -14.44 -12.99 -10.74
C LEU A 45 -13.92 -11.80 -11.57
N LYS A 46 -14.50 -10.61 -11.37
CA LYS A 46 -14.04 -9.38 -12.02
C LYS A 46 -12.61 -9.01 -11.60
N ALA A 47 -12.27 -9.11 -10.31
CA ALA A 47 -10.92 -8.88 -9.82
C ALA A 47 -9.92 -9.87 -10.45
N SER A 48 -10.28 -11.15 -10.55
CA SER A 48 -9.47 -12.18 -11.21
C SER A 48 -9.28 -11.90 -12.71
N ALA A 49 -10.35 -11.56 -13.42
CA ALA A 49 -10.31 -11.22 -14.85
C ALA A 49 -9.42 -9.99 -15.13
N ASN A 50 -9.43 -9.02 -14.23
CA ASN A 50 -8.58 -7.82 -14.28
C ASN A 50 -7.15 -8.06 -13.77
N LYS A 51 -6.81 -9.29 -13.35
CA LYS A 51 -5.49 -9.67 -12.81
C LYS A 51 -5.09 -8.81 -11.60
N LEU A 52 -6.05 -8.39 -10.79
CA LEU A 52 -5.76 -7.68 -9.54
C LEU A 52 -5.02 -8.61 -8.57
N THR A 53 -4.16 -8.04 -7.75
CA THR A 53 -3.45 -8.75 -6.69
C THR A 53 -4.13 -8.48 -5.34
N ILE A 54 -4.04 -9.42 -4.40
CA ILE A 54 -4.61 -9.28 -3.06
C ILE A 54 -3.60 -8.56 -2.16
N VAL A 55 -4.00 -7.42 -1.60
CA VAL A 55 -3.21 -6.60 -0.67
C VAL A 55 -3.38 -7.10 0.77
N SER A 56 -4.63 -7.33 1.21
CA SER A 56 -4.93 -7.87 2.53
C SER A 56 -6.16 -8.75 2.51
N ILE A 57 -6.20 -9.69 3.45
CA ILE A 57 -7.36 -10.50 3.80
C ILE A 57 -7.55 -10.32 5.30
N GLU A 58 -8.70 -9.78 5.69
CA GLU A 58 -9.04 -9.50 7.08
C GLU A 58 -10.27 -10.31 7.48
N GLU A 59 -10.12 -11.17 8.48
CA GLU A 59 -11.23 -11.86 9.09
C GLU A 59 -11.88 -10.95 10.13
N THR A 60 -13.18 -10.80 10.06
CA THR A 60 -14.00 -10.03 10.98
C THR A 60 -15.07 -10.92 11.61
N GLU A 61 -15.71 -10.45 12.67
CA GLU A 61 -16.85 -11.17 13.28
C GLU A 61 -18.00 -11.42 12.29
N ASN A 62 -18.14 -10.59 11.28
CA ASN A 62 -19.24 -10.64 10.30
C ASN A 62 -18.85 -11.25 8.96
N GLY A 63 -17.58 -11.60 8.74
CA GLY A 63 -17.10 -12.16 7.47
C GLY A 63 -15.66 -11.83 7.14
N THR A 64 -15.30 -12.00 5.88
CA THR A 64 -13.96 -11.77 5.37
C THR A 64 -13.94 -10.55 4.44
N ILE A 65 -12.99 -9.65 4.63
CA ILE A 65 -12.77 -8.50 3.75
C ILE A 65 -11.48 -8.73 2.96
N ILE A 66 -11.59 -8.73 1.63
CA ILE A 66 -10.46 -8.85 0.71
C ILE A 66 -10.22 -7.50 0.07
N THR A 67 -9.01 -6.95 0.22
CA THR A 67 -8.58 -5.68 -0.41
C THR A 67 -7.65 -5.98 -1.58
N PHE A 68 -7.92 -5.37 -2.73
CA PHE A 68 -7.16 -5.53 -3.97
C PHE A 68 -6.22 -4.34 -4.24
N SER A 69 -5.30 -4.53 -5.18
CA SER A 69 -4.26 -3.56 -5.56
C SER A 69 -4.78 -2.24 -6.16
N ASP A 70 -6.03 -2.20 -6.59
CA ASP A 70 -6.73 -0.99 -7.03
C ASP A 70 -7.51 -0.29 -5.89
N ASN A 71 -7.29 -0.72 -4.63
CA ASN A 71 -8.00 -0.32 -3.42
C ASN A 71 -9.48 -0.71 -3.38
N SER A 72 -9.96 -1.50 -4.33
CA SER A 72 -11.31 -2.08 -4.23
C SER A 72 -11.37 -3.12 -3.12
N LYS A 73 -12.54 -3.25 -2.50
CA LYS A 73 -12.77 -4.21 -1.42
C LYS A 73 -13.95 -5.11 -1.77
N VAL A 74 -13.81 -6.38 -1.47
CA VAL A 74 -14.90 -7.34 -1.51
C VAL A 74 -15.14 -7.82 -0.08
N THR A 75 -16.36 -7.63 0.41
CA THR A 75 -16.81 -8.15 1.70
C THR A 75 -17.62 -9.40 1.46
N ILE A 76 -17.27 -10.46 2.17
CA ILE A 76 -17.94 -11.75 2.13
C ILE A 76 -18.49 -11.99 3.52
N ASN A 77 -19.80 -11.80 3.66
CA ASN A 77 -20.48 -11.96 4.93
C ASN A 77 -20.56 -13.43 5.35
N ASN A 78 -20.38 -13.71 6.64
CA ASN A 78 -20.67 -15.02 7.20
C ASN A 78 -22.14 -15.32 7.03
N ALA A 79 -22.46 -16.40 6.36
CA ALA A 79 -23.87 -16.77 6.11
C ALA A 79 -24.58 -17.04 7.45
N THR A 80 -25.73 -16.41 7.64
CA THR A 80 -26.61 -16.63 8.81
C THR A 80 -27.17 -18.06 8.88
N GLU A 81 -27.08 -18.84 7.79
CA GLU A 81 -27.51 -20.24 7.69
C GLU A 81 -26.53 -21.15 6.93
N GLY A 82 -25.23 -21.04 7.25
CA GLY A 82 -24.32 -22.18 7.03
C GLY A 82 -23.68 -22.34 5.66
N ILE A 83 -23.86 -21.45 4.67
CA ILE A 83 -23.16 -21.54 3.38
C ILE A 83 -22.48 -20.23 3.03
N SER A 84 -21.20 -20.11 3.41
CA SER A 84 -20.33 -19.04 2.90
C SER A 84 -20.08 -19.27 1.40
N PRO A 85 -20.07 -18.23 0.56
CA PRO A 85 -19.65 -18.37 -0.83
C PRO A 85 -18.18 -18.74 -0.97
N ILE A 86 -17.37 -18.56 0.07
CA ILE A 86 -16.00 -19.02 0.15
C ILE A 86 -15.91 -20.16 1.17
N VAL A 87 -15.34 -21.27 0.72
CA VAL A 87 -15.14 -22.48 1.54
C VAL A 87 -13.75 -22.46 2.17
N ASP A 88 -12.77 -21.92 1.45
CA ASP A 88 -11.38 -21.93 1.91
C ASP A 88 -10.58 -20.79 1.28
N VAL A 89 -9.57 -20.32 2.02
CA VAL A 89 -8.58 -19.36 1.56
C VAL A 89 -7.19 -19.85 1.96
N GLU A 90 -6.44 -20.34 0.98
CA GLU A 90 -5.09 -20.85 1.17
C GLU A 90 -4.07 -19.85 0.61
N VAL A 91 -2.95 -19.66 1.33
CA VAL A 91 -1.82 -18.85 0.87
C VAL A 91 -0.60 -19.75 0.73
N ASP A 92 -0.11 -19.90 -0.51
CA ASP A 92 1.11 -20.63 -0.83
C ASP A 92 2.11 -19.69 -1.54
N GLY A 93 3.12 -19.26 -0.80
CA GLY A 93 4.11 -18.29 -1.28
C GLY A 93 3.49 -16.94 -1.67
N ASP A 94 3.59 -16.61 -2.95
CA ASP A 94 3.04 -15.39 -3.56
C ASP A 94 1.66 -15.57 -4.20
N LEU A 95 1.04 -16.76 -4.02
CA LEU A 95 -0.27 -17.07 -4.53
C LEU A 95 -1.30 -17.19 -3.39
N VAL A 96 -2.51 -16.74 -3.69
CA VAL A 96 -3.68 -16.90 -2.84
C VAL A 96 -4.73 -17.66 -3.64
N TYR A 97 -5.19 -18.75 -3.09
CA TYR A 97 -6.24 -19.61 -3.64
C TYR A 97 -7.52 -19.37 -2.84
N ILE A 98 -8.57 -18.96 -3.52
CA ILE A 98 -9.90 -18.79 -2.93
C ILE A 98 -10.80 -19.84 -3.53
N THR A 99 -11.24 -20.78 -2.70
CA THR A 99 -12.15 -21.87 -3.10
C THR A 99 -13.59 -21.45 -2.83
N LEU A 100 -14.39 -21.42 -3.87
CA LEU A 100 -15.82 -21.13 -3.79
C LEU A 100 -16.63 -22.40 -3.40
N ASP A 101 -17.88 -22.22 -3.00
CA ASP A 101 -18.77 -23.31 -2.57
C ASP A 101 -19.17 -24.30 -3.69
N ASP A 102 -19.02 -23.89 -4.94
CA ASP A 102 -19.20 -24.76 -6.12
C ASP A 102 -17.93 -25.57 -6.50
N GLY A 103 -16.85 -25.39 -5.74
CA GLY A 103 -15.55 -26.00 -5.99
C GLY A 103 -14.66 -25.23 -6.97
N THR A 104 -15.11 -24.08 -7.46
CA THR A 104 -14.26 -23.20 -8.29
C THR A 104 -13.12 -22.64 -7.46
N VAL A 105 -11.88 -22.73 -7.96
CA VAL A 105 -10.70 -22.14 -7.32
C VAL A 105 -10.26 -20.92 -8.11
N LEU A 106 -10.32 -19.75 -7.46
CA LEU A 106 -9.79 -18.49 -8.00
C LEU A 106 -8.35 -18.33 -7.48
N THR A 107 -7.42 -18.05 -8.39
CA THR A 107 -6.02 -17.83 -8.04
C THR A 107 -5.66 -16.37 -8.22
N PHE A 108 -5.14 -15.76 -7.17
CA PHE A 108 -4.65 -14.39 -7.16
C PHE A 108 -3.17 -14.38 -6.81
N LYS A 109 -2.43 -13.38 -7.29
CA LYS A 109 -1.13 -13.07 -6.70
C LYS A 109 -1.33 -12.27 -5.42
N LYS A 110 -0.57 -12.61 -4.38
CA LYS A 110 -0.45 -11.76 -3.21
C LYS A 110 0.27 -10.48 -3.63
N TYR A 111 -0.26 -9.34 -3.23
CA TYR A 111 0.45 -8.09 -3.39
C TYR A 111 1.66 -8.10 -2.46
N GLU A 112 2.82 -8.40 -3.03
CA GLU A 112 4.07 -8.29 -2.31
C GLU A 112 4.41 -6.80 -2.27
N ILE A 113 4.30 -6.21 -1.09
CA ILE A 113 4.83 -4.87 -0.85
C ILE A 113 6.35 -5.03 -0.84
N LYS A 114 6.93 -5.02 -2.04
CA LYS A 114 8.39 -5.15 -2.20
C LYS A 114 9.01 -3.92 -1.61
N GLU A 115 9.77 -4.08 -0.54
CA GLU A 115 10.50 -2.98 0.09
C GLU A 115 11.35 -2.18 -0.92
N ASN A 116 11.79 -2.82 -2.00
CA ASN A 116 12.49 -2.20 -3.10
C ASN A 116 11.64 -1.25 -3.98
N TYR A 117 10.32 -1.23 -3.78
CA TYR A 117 9.39 -0.29 -4.45
C TYR A 117 9.07 0.93 -3.59
N LYS A 118 9.67 1.06 -2.41
CA LYS A 118 9.34 2.11 -1.46
C LYS A 118 10.53 2.97 -1.09
N ILE A 119 10.25 4.25 -0.90
CA ILE A 119 11.12 5.19 -0.21
C ILE A 119 10.34 5.70 1.01
N TYR A 120 10.94 5.58 2.19
CA TYR A 120 10.37 6.15 3.41
C TYR A 120 11.06 7.45 3.74
N TYR A 121 10.31 8.40 4.29
CA TYR A 121 10.86 9.68 4.71
C TYR A 121 10.12 10.23 5.92
N THR A 122 10.75 11.15 6.65
CA THR A 122 10.09 12.01 7.63
C THR A 122 10.42 13.47 7.35
N THR A 123 9.58 14.38 7.84
CA THR A 123 9.77 15.81 7.68
C THR A 123 9.85 16.52 9.04
N THR A 124 10.34 17.73 9.05
CA THR A 124 10.43 18.56 10.28
C THR A 124 9.13 19.24 10.66
N ASP A 125 8.17 19.27 9.75
CA ASP A 125 6.86 19.92 9.90
C ASP A 125 5.70 18.91 9.89
N ASP A 126 6.00 17.59 9.92
CA ASP A 126 5.05 16.48 9.89
C ASP A 126 4.07 16.55 8.71
N LYS A 127 4.54 17.06 7.56
CA LYS A 127 3.75 17.16 6.34
C LYS A 127 4.37 16.36 5.20
N LYS A 128 3.49 15.97 4.30
CA LYS A 128 3.85 15.32 3.04
C LYS A 128 4.77 16.23 2.22
N LEU A 129 5.89 15.69 1.73
CA LEU A 129 6.73 16.37 0.75
C LEU A 129 6.04 16.42 -0.61
N ASP A 130 6.24 17.52 -1.31
CA ASP A 130 5.86 17.66 -2.70
C ASP A 130 6.98 17.11 -3.59
N TRP A 131 6.77 15.87 -4.12
CA TRP A 131 7.72 15.17 -4.95
C TRP A 131 7.45 15.36 -6.45
N ASP A 132 6.82 16.44 -6.87
CA ASP A 132 6.43 16.71 -8.26
C ASP A 132 7.58 16.72 -9.28
N SER A 133 8.83 16.58 -8.81
CA SER A 133 10.03 16.69 -9.66
C SER A 133 10.61 15.35 -10.13
N PHE A 134 9.98 14.22 -9.84
CA PHE A 134 10.48 12.94 -10.34
C PHE A 134 9.95 12.66 -11.73
N ASP A 135 10.85 12.73 -12.70
CA ASP A 135 10.64 12.32 -14.09
C ASP A 135 10.56 10.78 -14.25
N LEU A 136 10.18 10.07 -13.19
CA LEU A 136 10.22 8.63 -13.07
C LEU A 136 8.88 8.09 -12.59
N ASN A 137 8.21 7.33 -13.45
CA ASN A 137 7.11 6.40 -13.15
C ASN A 137 6.00 6.90 -12.21
N SER A 138 4.78 6.53 -12.45
CA SER A 138 3.68 6.77 -11.53
C SER A 138 4.05 6.27 -10.13
N PHE A 139 3.87 7.11 -9.12
CA PHE A 139 4.05 6.74 -7.73
C PHE A 139 2.92 7.33 -6.87
N THR A 140 2.62 6.68 -5.77
CA THR A 140 1.76 7.25 -4.74
C THR A 140 2.62 7.81 -3.62
N ASN A 141 2.16 8.91 -3.01
CA ASN A 141 2.82 9.54 -1.88
C ASN A 141 1.81 9.71 -0.74
N THR A 142 1.99 8.97 0.34
CA THR A 142 1.18 9.06 1.56
C THR A 142 2.03 9.59 2.71
N TYR A 143 1.38 10.20 3.70
CA TYR A 143 2.03 10.67 4.93
C TYR A 143 1.07 10.46 6.11
N GLU A 144 1.40 9.53 6.98
CA GLU A 144 0.59 9.12 8.13
C GLU A 144 1.50 8.87 9.34
N ASP A 145 1.04 9.19 10.53
CA ASP A 145 1.73 8.96 11.79
C ASP A 145 3.20 9.45 11.83
N GLY A 146 3.46 10.61 11.18
CA GLY A 146 4.80 11.20 11.13
C GLY A 146 5.74 10.55 10.11
N GLN A 147 5.26 9.62 9.27
CA GLN A 147 6.04 8.95 8.23
C GLN A 147 5.43 9.11 6.84
N GLY A 148 6.25 9.51 5.88
CA GLY A 148 5.91 9.52 4.47
C GLY A 148 6.39 8.26 3.77
N VAL A 149 5.59 7.79 2.80
CA VAL A 149 5.91 6.64 1.95
C VAL A 149 5.66 7.01 0.50
N LEU A 150 6.70 6.93 -0.32
CA LEU A 150 6.58 6.89 -1.77
C LEU A 150 6.54 5.44 -2.21
N MET A 151 5.50 5.05 -2.94
CA MET A 151 5.33 3.71 -3.49
C MET A 151 5.30 3.79 -5.01
N PHE A 152 6.17 3.03 -5.66
CA PHE A 152 6.39 3.01 -7.10
C PHE A 152 5.85 1.71 -7.70
N ASP A 153 5.59 1.72 -9.00
CA ASP A 153 5.11 0.54 -9.76
C ASP A 153 6.24 -0.46 -10.10
N SER A 154 7.49 -0.09 -9.86
CA SER A 154 8.68 -0.90 -10.15
C SER A 154 9.78 -0.66 -9.10
N PRO A 155 10.79 -1.54 -8.98
CA PRO A 155 11.91 -1.33 -8.07
C PRO A 155 12.58 0.02 -8.29
N VAL A 156 12.81 0.74 -7.20
CA VAL A 156 13.50 2.04 -7.24
C VAL A 156 14.99 1.79 -7.49
N ASN A 157 15.49 2.23 -8.61
CA ASN A 157 16.91 2.10 -8.97
C ASN A 157 17.68 3.43 -8.94
N TYR A 158 16.96 4.55 -8.90
CA TYR A 158 17.54 5.90 -8.84
C TYR A 158 16.76 6.78 -7.87
N VAL A 159 17.45 7.57 -7.06
CA VAL A 159 16.84 8.54 -6.12
C VAL A 159 17.56 9.87 -6.23
N SER A 160 16.81 10.95 -6.36
CA SER A 160 17.31 12.33 -6.32
C SER A 160 16.19 13.27 -5.87
N TYR A 161 16.51 14.22 -5.01
CA TYR A 161 15.58 15.29 -4.64
C TYR A 161 16.33 16.58 -4.33
N PRO A 162 16.38 17.51 -5.27
CA PRO A 162 17.32 18.63 -5.20
C PRO A 162 16.97 19.73 -4.20
N SER A 163 15.76 19.79 -3.61
CA SER A 163 15.39 20.91 -2.72
C SER A 163 14.21 20.58 -1.79
N ALA A 164 14.44 19.74 -0.78
CA ALA A 164 13.46 19.48 0.28
C ALA A 164 13.93 20.08 1.62
N GLU A 165 13.58 21.31 1.89
CA GLU A 165 14.02 21.99 3.13
C GLU A 165 13.48 21.31 4.39
N THR A 166 12.29 20.69 4.34
CA THR A 166 11.67 20.01 5.48
C THR A 166 12.06 18.54 5.62
N LEU A 167 12.74 17.95 4.64
CA LEU A 167 13.18 16.56 4.70
C LEU A 167 14.11 16.33 5.91
N LYS A 168 13.76 15.40 6.80
CA LYS A 168 14.46 15.10 8.04
C LYS A 168 15.19 13.76 8.01
N THR A 169 14.51 12.71 7.58
CA THR A 169 15.09 11.38 7.36
C THR A 169 14.70 10.83 6.00
N LEU A 170 15.56 9.98 5.44
CA LEU A 170 15.29 9.30 4.17
C LEU A 170 15.79 7.86 4.25
N VAL A 171 14.95 6.91 3.83
CA VAL A 171 15.30 5.49 3.72
C VAL A 171 15.26 5.09 2.25
N ILE A 172 16.41 4.75 1.71
CA ILE A 172 16.63 4.33 0.32
C ILE A 172 16.68 2.80 0.27
N PRO A 173 15.88 2.13 -0.58
CA PRO A 173 15.84 0.68 -0.67
C PRO A 173 17.10 0.05 -1.25
N GLU A 174 17.24 -1.27 -1.09
CA GLU A 174 18.40 -2.04 -1.52
C GLU A 174 18.63 -2.02 -3.04
N SER A 175 17.54 -1.89 -3.81
CA SER A 175 17.58 -1.90 -5.28
C SER A 175 18.22 -0.66 -5.92
N VAL A 176 18.46 0.40 -5.15
CA VAL A 176 19.03 1.65 -5.68
C VAL A 176 20.49 1.45 -6.08
N VAL A 177 20.77 1.72 -7.35
CA VAL A 177 22.12 1.62 -7.93
C VAL A 177 22.74 2.99 -8.25
N LYS A 178 21.91 4.05 -8.19
CA LYS A 178 22.38 5.41 -8.48
C LYS A 178 21.67 6.43 -7.60
N ILE A 179 22.40 7.40 -7.08
CA ILE A 179 21.87 8.50 -6.30
C ILE A 179 22.24 9.83 -6.98
N GLY A 180 21.23 10.67 -7.14
CA GLY A 180 21.39 12.05 -7.59
C GLY A 180 21.62 13.01 -6.44
N SER A 181 21.18 14.26 -6.60
CA SER A 181 21.43 15.33 -5.64
C SER A 181 20.33 15.41 -4.57
N PHE A 182 20.75 15.60 -3.33
CA PHE A 182 19.92 16.10 -2.23
C PHE A 182 20.37 17.52 -1.84
N TYR A 183 20.77 18.25 -2.85
CA TYR A 183 21.17 19.63 -2.70
C TYR A 183 20.08 20.45 -2.00
N ASN A 184 20.50 21.27 -1.02
CA ASN A 184 19.62 22.12 -0.23
C ASN A 184 18.61 21.39 0.71
N CYS A 185 18.77 20.09 0.95
CA CYS A 185 18.02 19.37 1.98
C CYS A 185 18.64 19.63 3.37
N LYS A 186 18.65 20.89 3.83
CA LYS A 186 19.39 21.39 5.01
C LYS A 186 19.04 20.68 6.32
N ASN A 187 17.83 20.17 6.41
CA ASN A 187 17.33 19.49 7.61
C ASN A 187 17.45 17.98 7.57
N LEU A 188 18.01 17.40 6.49
CA LEU A 188 18.27 15.97 6.41
C LEU A 188 19.36 15.61 7.46
N LYS A 189 18.96 14.85 8.48
CA LYS A 189 19.82 14.43 9.59
C LYS A 189 20.30 13.00 9.44
N GLU A 190 19.48 12.15 8.82
CA GLU A 190 19.74 10.74 8.70
C GLU A 190 19.36 10.24 7.30
N LEU A 191 20.33 9.60 6.66
CA LEU A 191 20.15 8.90 5.39
C LEU A 191 20.42 7.41 5.62
N TYR A 192 19.39 6.59 5.47
CA TYR A 192 19.47 5.14 5.53
C TYR A 192 19.54 4.59 4.12
N CYS A 193 20.67 4.05 3.71
CA CYS A 193 20.87 3.42 2.41
C CYS A 193 21.00 1.91 2.59
N LYS A 194 19.97 1.15 2.20
CA LYS A 194 19.93 -0.31 2.36
C LYS A 194 20.78 -1.06 1.32
N ALA A 195 21.26 -0.40 0.27
CA ALA A 195 22.05 -1.02 -0.78
C ALA A 195 23.34 -1.63 -0.24
N ILE A 196 23.60 -2.90 -0.57
CA ILE A 196 24.82 -3.62 -0.15
C ILE A 196 26.04 -3.10 -0.89
N THR A 197 25.88 -2.83 -2.19
CA THR A 197 26.91 -2.18 -3.02
C THR A 197 26.65 -0.68 -3.04
N PRO A 198 27.66 0.16 -2.78
CA PRO A 198 27.49 1.61 -2.80
C PRO A 198 26.91 2.08 -4.13
N PRO A 199 25.75 2.75 -4.14
CA PRO A 199 25.20 3.33 -5.36
C PRO A 199 26.16 4.36 -5.98
N ALA A 200 26.20 4.40 -7.31
CA ALA A 200 26.95 5.43 -8.00
C ALA A 200 26.36 6.81 -7.71
N ILE A 201 27.20 7.78 -7.36
CA ILE A 201 26.79 9.16 -7.21
C ILE A 201 26.79 9.83 -8.59
N SER A 202 25.65 10.44 -8.95
CA SER A 202 25.56 11.25 -10.18
C SER A 202 26.58 12.39 -10.13
N ALA A 203 27.03 12.81 -11.32
CA ALA A 203 27.92 13.96 -11.45
C ALA A 203 27.37 15.16 -10.66
N PRO A 204 28.26 16.00 -10.11
CA PRO A 204 27.86 17.16 -9.33
C PRO A 204 26.90 18.07 -10.11
N VAL A 205 25.89 18.57 -9.44
CA VAL A 205 24.92 19.51 -10.04
C VAL A 205 25.58 20.90 -10.16
N TYR A 206 25.45 21.52 -11.30
CA TYR A 206 25.87 22.90 -11.48
C TYR A 206 24.85 23.85 -10.87
N GLY A 207 25.24 24.61 -9.87
CA GLY A 207 24.43 25.72 -9.36
C GLY A 207 24.42 26.92 -10.30
N ALA A 208 23.51 27.86 -10.10
CA ALA A 208 23.34 29.08 -10.90
C ALA A 208 24.62 29.93 -11.08
N ASN A 209 25.67 29.68 -10.29
CA ASN A 209 26.95 30.39 -10.33
C ASN A 209 28.11 29.47 -10.76
N SER A 210 27.87 28.44 -11.55
CA SER A 210 28.87 27.45 -12.02
C SER A 210 29.65 26.75 -10.90
N LYS A 211 29.06 26.64 -9.70
CA LYS A 211 29.65 25.91 -8.58
C LYS A 211 29.17 24.46 -8.57
N TYR A 212 30.11 23.55 -8.33
CA TYR A 212 29.81 22.13 -8.17
C TYR A 212 29.31 21.86 -6.75
N TYR A 213 28.18 21.16 -6.64
CA TYR A 213 27.64 20.65 -5.40
C TYR A 213 27.72 19.13 -5.41
N ASN A 214 28.17 18.56 -4.30
CA ASN A 214 28.07 17.12 -4.11
C ASN A 214 26.66 16.77 -3.64
N PHE A 215 26.31 15.50 -3.64
CA PHE A 215 24.92 15.07 -3.44
C PHE A 215 24.30 15.44 -2.07
N LEU A 216 25.13 15.69 -1.03
CA LEU A 216 24.72 16.12 0.31
C LEU A 216 25.25 17.51 0.69
N ASP A 217 25.50 18.38 -0.25
CA ASP A 217 25.94 19.74 0.02
C ASP A 217 24.73 20.72 -0.03
N TYR A 218 24.84 21.84 0.66
CA TYR A 218 23.91 22.95 0.53
C TYR A 218 24.62 24.29 0.30
N PHE A 219 23.95 25.23 -0.30
CA PHE A 219 24.46 26.56 -0.48
C PHE A 219 24.15 27.42 0.75
N ASN A 220 25.21 27.96 1.37
CA ASN A 220 25.07 28.98 2.41
C ASN A 220 25.66 30.29 1.89
N MET A 221 24.85 31.35 1.82
CA MET A 221 25.28 32.64 1.32
C MET A 221 26.44 33.28 2.11
N ASN A 222 26.64 32.83 3.35
CA ASN A 222 27.72 33.31 4.22
C ASN A 222 29.06 32.64 3.97
N PHE A 223 29.10 31.61 3.10
CA PHE A 223 30.32 30.86 2.79
C PHE A 223 30.61 30.88 1.29
N ALA A 224 31.89 30.97 0.96
CA ALA A 224 32.35 30.98 -0.43
C ALA A 224 32.22 29.60 -1.14
N SER A 225 31.98 28.52 -0.41
CA SER A 225 31.92 27.15 -0.92
C SER A 225 30.72 26.38 -0.37
N PRO A 226 30.24 25.35 -1.09
CA PRO A 226 29.20 24.46 -0.59
C PRO A 226 29.57 23.84 0.75
N GLN A 227 28.57 23.74 1.64
CA GLN A 227 28.74 23.14 2.95
C GLN A 227 28.07 21.76 2.99
N TYR A 228 28.66 20.84 3.72
CA TYR A 228 28.04 19.57 4.03
C TYR A 228 26.85 19.75 5.01
N ILE A 229 25.73 19.07 4.74
CA ILE A 229 24.49 19.26 5.54
C ILE A 229 24.55 18.62 6.94
N GLY A 230 25.62 17.89 7.29
CA GLY A 230 25.79 17.27 8.62
C GLY A 230 24.94 16.00 8.82
N CYS A 231 24.56 15.32 7.76
CA CYS A 231 23.75 14.11 7.78
C CYS A 231 24.56 12.88 8.23
N THR A 232 24.04 12.07 9.13
CA THR A 232 24.58 10.73 9.40
C THR A 232 24.09 9.77 8.32
N ILE A 233 24.98 8.99 7.75
CA ILE A 233 24.70 8.02 6.69
C ILE A 233 24.78 6.62 7.27
N TYR A 234 23.65 5.91 7.28
CA TYR A 234 23.54 4.54 7.74
C TYR A 234 23.57 3.58 6.55
N VAL A 235 24.45 2.60 6.57
CA VAL A 235 24.61 1.59 5.52
C VAL A 235 24.66 0.19 6.15
N PRO A 236 24.46 -0.92 5.41
CA PRO A 236 24.60 -2.25 5.97
C PRO A 236 25.95 -2.43 6.65
N LYS A 237 26.00 -2.98 7.86
CA LYS A 237 27.25 -3.15 8.64
C LYS A 237 28.38 -3.77 7.83
N LYS A 238 28.06 -4.78 7.02
CA LYS A 238 29.04 -5.48 6.16
C LYS A 238 29.57 -4.62 5.01
N SER A 239 28.93 -3.49 4.69
CA SER A 239 29.26 -2.65 3.54
C SER A 239 29.99 -1.36 3.93
N VAL A 240 30.18 -1.08 5.22
CA VAL A 240 30.73 0.20 5.72
C VAL A 240 32.04 0.59 5.03
N GLU A 241 33.00 -0.33 4.95
CA GLU A 241 34.30 -0.02 4.35
C GLU A 241 34.19 0.20 2.84
N ALA A 242 33.35 -0.59 2.14
CA ALA A 242 33.10 -0.38 0.72
C ALA A 242 32.53 1.01 0.43
N TYR A 243 31.61 1.51 1.28
CA TYR A 243 31.06 2.86 1.15
C TYR A 243 32.11 3.94 1.42
N LYS A 244 32.96 3.78 2.45
CA LYS A 244 34.01 4.75 2.77
C LYS A 244 35.06 4.91 1.66
N GLU A 245 35.28 3.86 0.87
CA GLU A 245 36.24 3.84 -0.23
C GLU A 245 35.63 4.24 -1.58
N ALA A 246 34.32 4.08 -1.73
CA ALA A 246 33.61 4.33 -2.99
C ALA A 246 33.71 5.79 -3.45
N GLU A 247 33.83 5.99 -4.77
CA GLU A 247 33.84 7.31 -5.38
C GLU A 247 32.53 8.05 -5.06
N GLY A 248 32.64 9.34 -4.73
CA GLY A 248 31.52 10.17 -4.30
C GLY A 248 31.11 9.98 -2.83
N TRP A 249 31.32 8.80 -2.23
CA TRP A 249 31.01 8.50 -0.83
C TRP A 249 32.16 8.78 0.13
N ARG A 250 33.42 8.53 -0.29
CA ARG A 250 34.63 8.70 0.56
C ARG A 250 34.73 10.08 1.20
N ARG A 251 34.15 11.11 0.58
CA ARG A 251 34.07 12.46 1.16
C ARG A 251 33.32 12.48 2.49
N TYR A 252 32.38 11.56 2.66
CA TYR A 252 31.51 11.45 3.82
C TYR A 252 31.91 10.31 4.77
N ALA A 253 33.08 9.74 4.60
CA ALA A 253 33.53 8.54 5.33
C ALA A 253 33.40 8.65 6.86
N SER A 254 33.65 9.84 7.46
CA SER A 254 33.47 10.09 8.89
C SER A 254 32.03 10.09 9.37
N TYR A 255 31.04 10.21 8.47
CA TYR A 255 29.62 10.24 8.77
C TYR A 255 28.92 8.92 8.46
N ILE A 256 29.65 7.96 7.82
CA ILE A 256 29.11 6.64 7.46
C ILE A 256 29.20 5.71 8.67
N LYS A 257 28.06 5.14 9.04
CA LYS A 257 27.89 4.19 10.15
C LYS A 257 27.19 2.91 9.68
N GLY A 258 27.57 1.79 10.28
CA GLY A 258 26.89 0.52 10.06
C GLY A 258 25.56 0.45 10.77
N TYR A 259 24.54 -0.08 10.09
CA TYR A 259 23.20 -0.30 10.60
C TYR A 259 22.73 -1.72 10.25
N ASP A 260 21.96 -2.35 11.15
CA ASP A 260 21.28 -3.61 10.87
C ASP A 260 19.93 -3.29 10.26
N PHE A 261 19.79 -3.53 8.97
CA PHE A 261 18.52 -3.50 8.27
C PHE A 261 17.91 -4.91 8.36
N GLU A 262 16.89 -5.06 9.18
CA GLU A 262 16.06 -6.28 9.25
C GLU A 262 15.07 -6.34 8.10
#